data_989a0aeb6329568a409b6e1c2923f53c
#
_entry.id   989a0aeb6329568a409b6e1c2923f53c
#
_cell.length_a   1.000
_cell.length_b   1.000
_cell.length_c   1.000
_cell.angle_alpha   90.00
_cell.angle_beta   90.00
_cell.angle_gamma   90.00
#
_symmetry.space_group_name_H-M   'P 1'
#
loop_
_entity.id
_entity.type
_entity.pdbx_description
1 polymer ?
#
loop_
_entity_poly.entity_id
_entity_poly.type
_entity_poly.pdbx_seq_one_letter_code
_entity_poly.pdbx_strand_id
1 'polypeptide(L)'
;DGEPFPLDKFSFVIKVNLIGTFNMLSRAAAQMAKNDPLDDDGGRGAIVNLASAAAFDGQIGQCAYSASKAGVVGMALPIARDLAAVGVRVNTVAPGLIDTPIYGEGPESDAFKAHLGKSVLFPKRLGSAEELAFAVVDCITNPYMNAEVIRLDGGIRMPPK
;
A
#
# COMPACT_ATOMS: atom_id res chain seq x y z
N ASP A 1 -22.08 1.18 22.22
CA ASP A 1 -22.53 0.48 23.46
C ASP A 1 -21.66 0.82 24.69
N GLY A 2 -20.64 1.70 24.52
CA GLY A 2 -19.77 2.13 25.63
C GLY A 2 -18.63 1.17 25.98
N GLU A 3 -18.57 0.00 25.34
CA GLU A 3 -17.47 -0.94 25.55
C GLU A 3 -16.24 -0.57 24.73
N PRO A 4 -15.01 -0.73 25.27
CA PRO A 4 -13.79 -0.46 24.53
C PRO A 4 -13.61 -1.42 23.35
N PHE A 5 -13.00 -0.94 22.26
CA PHE A 5 -12.63 -1.81 21.15
C PHE A 5 -11.62 -2.88 21.64
N PRO A 6 -11.84 -4.17 21.35
CA PRO A 6 -10.99 -5.25 21.84
C PRO A 6 -9.54 -5.12 21.36
N LEU A 7 -8.59 -5.11 22.30
CA LEU A 7 -7.16 -4.92 22.02
C LEU A 7 -6.56 -6.07 21.19
N ASP A 8 -7.06 -7.27 21.37
CA ASP A 8 -6.65 -8.44 20.58
C ASP A 8 -6.98 -8.29 19.11
N LYS A 9 -8.15 -7.75 18.75
CA LYS A 9 -8.53 -7.44 17.37
C LYS A 9 -7.64 -6.34 16.76
N PHE A 10 -7.38 -5.29 17.52
CA PHE A 10 -6.44 -4.25 17.11
C PHE A 10 -5.05 -4.85 16.84
N SER A 11 -4.53 -5.60 17.81
CA SER A 11 -3.21 -6.24 17.74
C SER A 11 -3.10 -7.22 16.58
N PHE A 12 -4.17 -7.97 16.28
CA PHE A 12 -4.20 -8.88 15.12
C PHE A 12 -4.00 -8.14 13.81
N VAL A 13 -4.72 -7.04 13.58
CA VAL A 13 -4.57 -6.23 12.35
C VAL A 13 -3.14 -5.65 12.23
N ILE A 14 -2.59 -5.14 13.33
CA ILE A 14 -1.20 -4.64 13.36
C ILE A 14 -0.20 -5.76 13.05
N LYS A 15 -0.37 -6.93 13.65
CA LYS A 15 0.51 -8.08 13.40
C LYS A 15 0.50 -8.51 11.93
N VAL A 16 -0.68 -8.63 11.32
CA VAL A 16 -0.79 -9.06 9.92
C VAL A 16 -0.28 -7.98 8.98
N ASN A 17 -0.81 -6.76 9.07
CA ASN A 17 -0.58 -5.75 8.06
C ASN A 17 0.76 -5.02 8.20
N LEU A 18 1.18 -4.72 9.42
CA LEU A 18 2.40 -3.92 9.64
C LEU A 18 3.60 -4.82 9.93
N ILE A 19 3.52 -5.66 10.96
CA ILE A 19 4.64 -6.53 11.33
C ILE A 19 4.90 -7.57 10.24
N GLY A 20 3.84 -8.12 9.61
CA GLY A 20 3.96 -9.04 8.48
C GLY A 20 4.67 -8.39 7.29
N THR A 21 4.28 -7.16 6.92
CA THR A 21 4.96 -6.41 5.85
C THR A 21 6.42 -6.18 6.17
N PHE A 22 6.76 -5.72 7.38
CA PHE A 22 8.13 -5.51 7.80
C PHE A 22 8.94 -6.81 7.76
N ASN A 23 8.38 -7.92 8.24
CA ASN A 23 9.04 -9.22 8.24
C ASN A 23 9.39 -9.70 6.82
N MET A 24 8.46 -9.56 5.88
CA MET A 24 8.70 -9.91 4.48
C MET A 24 9.73 -8.99 3.83
N LEU A 25 9.58 -7.69 4.03
CA LEU A 25 10.48 -6.67 3.50
C LEU A 25 11.91 -6.90 3.98
N SER A 26 12.13 -7.10 5.28
CA SER A 26 13.47 -7.28 5.85
C SER A 26 14.17 -8.54 5.31
N ARG A 27 13.41 -9.63 5.13
CA ARG A 27 13.94 -10.87 4.55
C ARG A 27 14.26 -10.73 3.06
N ALA A 28 13.38 -10.08 2.30
CA ALA A 28 13.60 -9.79 0.89
C ALA A 28 14.83 -8.89 0.69
N ALA A 29 14.95 -7.81 1.46
CA ALA A 29 16.11 -6.92 1.43
C ALA A 29 17.42 -7.66 1.72
N ALA A 30 17.43 -8.55 2.73
CA ALA A 30 18.60 -9.36 3.07
C ALA A 30 19.02 -10.32 1.94
N GLN A 31 18.10 -10.78 1.10
CA GLN A 31 18.44 -11.57 -0.07
C GLN A 31 18.88 -10.68 -1.24
N MET A 32 18.17 -9.57 -1.51
CA MET A 32 18.53 -8.64 -2.57
C MET A 32 19.94 -8.06 -2.38
N ALA A 33 20.35 -7.78 -1.15
CA ALA A 33 21.69 -7.28 -0.83
C ALA A 33 22.82 -8.24 -1.24
N LYS A 34 22.52 -9.51 -1.47
CA LYS A 34 23.50 -10.52 -1.92
C LYS A 34 23.58 -10.65 -3.45
N ASN A 35 22.67 -10.03 -4.18
CA ASN A 35 22.71 -10.06 -5.63
C ASN A 35 23.94 -9.32 -6.16
N ASP A 36 24.40 -9.70 -7.34
CA ASP A 36 25.31 -8.86 -8.11
C ASP A 36 24.58 -7.57 -8.52
N PRO A 37 25.28 -6.45 -8.68
CA PRO A 37 24.69 -5.23 -9.21
C PRO A 37 24.01 -5.45 -10.56
N LEU A 38 22.84 -4.88 -10.74
CA LEU A 38 22.03 -4.98 -11.96
C LEU A 38 22.36 -3.87 -12.98
N ASP A 39 23.03 -2.81 -12.51
CA ASP A 39 23.33 -1.62 -13.25
C ASP A 39 24.63 -0.96 -12.73
N ASP A 40 25.08 0.09 -13.44
CA ASP A 40 26.30 0.84 -13.10
C ASP A 40 26.18 1.67 -11.81
N ASP A 41 24.94 1.94 -11.37
CA ASP A 41 24.66 2.62 -10.09
C ASP A 41 24.74 1.68 -8.88
N GLY A 42 24.93 0.39 -9.13
CA GLY A 42 25.04 -0.64 -8.08
C GLY A 42 23.68 -1.12 -7.56
N GLY A 43 22.60 -0.93 -8.31
CA GLY A 43 21.26 -1.39 -7.96
C GLY A 43 21.19 -2.90 -7.79
N ARG A 44 20.54 -3.39 -6.71
CA ARG A 44 20.42 -4.83 -6.39
C ARG A 44 18.99 -5.31 -6.26
N GLY A 45 18.03 -4.39 -6.23
CA GLY A 45 16.62 -4.72 -6.15
C GLY A 45 15.72 -3.53 -5.85
N ALA A 46 14.42 -3.78 -5.93
CA ALA A 46 13.39 -2.82 -5.59
C ALA A 46 12.27 -3.49 -4.79
N ILE A 47 11.82 -2.84 -3.74
CA ILE A 47 10.72 -3.27 -2.89
C ILE A 47 9.57 -2.29 -3.06
N VAL A 48 8.36 -2.81 -3.27
CA VAL A 48 7.15 -2.01 -3.34
C VAL A 48 6.17 -2.50 -2.27
N ASN A 49 5.93 -1.66 -1.26
CA ASN A 49 4.95 -1.94 -0.23
C ASN A 49 3.56 -1.47 -0.67
N LEU A 50 2.51 -2.18 -0.23
CA LEU A 50 1.13 -1.75 -0.43
C LEU A 50 0.55 -1.20 0.87
N ALA A 51 0.34 0.12 0.90
CA ALA A 51 -0.41 0.81 1.93
C ALA A 51 -1.92 0.85 1.59
N SER A 52 -2.57 1.98 1.79
CA SER A 52 -3.96 2.27 1.41
C SER A 52 -4.21 3.77 1.51
N ALA A 53 -5.17 4.31 0.78
CA ALA A 53 -5.72 5.65 1.02
C ALA A 53 -6.20 5.81 2.48
N ALA A 54 -6.64 4.73 3.12
CA ALA A 54 -7.01 4.70 4.54
C ALA A 54 -5.85 5.02 5.51
N ALA A 55 -4.59 5.01 5.05
CA ALA A 55 -3.45 5.50 5.83
C ALA A 55 -3.55 7.01 6.11
N PHE A 56 -4.28 7.73 5.27
CA PHE A 56 -4.45 9.20 5.31
C PHE A 56 -5.87 9.60 5.66
N ASP A 57 -6.86 8.92 5.09
CA ASP A 57 -8.28 9.27 5.15
C ASP A 57 -9.09 8.12 5.80
N GLY A 58 -8.70 7.67 6.98
CA GLY A 58 -9.37 6.55 7.68
C GLY A 58 -10.83 6.86 8.00
N GLN A 59 -11.69 5.86 7.79
CA GLN A 59 -13.13 5.93 8.05
C GLN A 59 -13.48 5.42 9.46
N ILE A 60 -14.71 5.67 9.89
CA ILE A 60 -15.25 5.12 11.16
C ILE A 60 -15.09 3.59 11.14
N GLY A 61 -14.55 3.04 12.23
CA GLY A 61 -14.27 1.61 12.37
C GLY A 61 -12.92 1.14 11.83
N GLN A 62 -12.17 2.00 11.10
CA GLN A 62 -10.89 1.63 10.49
C GLN A 62 -9.65 1.95 11.35
N CYS A 63 -9.79 2.24 12.66
CA CYS A 63 -8.65 2.66 13.49
C CYS A 63 -7.44 1.72 13.39
N ALA A 64 -7.63 0.42 13.57
CA ALA A 64 -6.54 -0.57 13.47
C ALA A 64 -5.98 -0.67 12.05
N TYR A 65 -6.86 -0.69 11.04
CA TYR A 65 -6.46 -0.75 9.64
C TYR A 65 -5.67 0.48 9.21
N SER A 66 -6.19 1.68 9.51
CA SER A 66 -5.52 2.94 9.19
C SER A 66 -4.18 3.05 9.91
N ALA A 67 -4.11 2.70 11.19
CA ALA A 67 -2.85 2.68 11.94
C ALA A 67 -1.82 1.72 11.29
N SER A 68 -2.25 0.53 10.90
CA SER A 68 -1.37 -0.43 10.23
C SER A 68 -0.83 0.08 8.90
N LYS A 69 -1.70 0.68 8.08
CA LYS A 69 -1.32 1.20 6.75
C LYS A 69 -0.54 2.51 6.83
N ALA A 70 -0.81 3.37 7.82
CA ALA A 70 0.02 4.53 8.13
C ALA A 70 1.41 4.10 8.63
N GLY A 71 1.51 3.02 9.40
CA GLY A 71 2.80 2.43 9.76
C GLY A 71 3.62 1.97 8.54
N VAL A 72 2.98 1.35 7.54
CA VAL A 72 3.64 0.99 6.27
C VAL A 72 4.16 2.23 5.54
N VAL A 73 3.37 3.31 5.49
CA VAL A 73 3.80 4.61 4.94
C VAL A 73 4.99 5.16 5.73
N GLY A 74 4.89 5.18 7.06
CA GLY A 74 5.90 5.78 7.93
C GLY A 74 7.26 5.08 7.89
N MET A 75 7.30 3.76 7.62
CA MET A 75 8.56 3.02 7.53
C MET A 75 9.24 3.12 6.14
N ALA A 76 8.60 3.66 5.11
CA ALA A 76 9.14 3.68 3.75
C ALA A 76 10.47 4.45 3.66
N LEU A 77 10.50 5.71 4.12
CA LEU A 77 11.69 6.55 4.04
C LEU A 77 12.86 6.05 4.92
N PRO A 78 12.68 5.72 6.23
CA PRO A 78 13.79 5.22 7.02
C PRO A 78 14.39 3.93 6.45
N ILE A 79 13.56 2.99 5.99
CA ILE A 79 14.06 1.74 5.38
C ILE A 79 14.79 2.03 4.06
N ALA A 80 14.28 2.94 3.21
CA ALA A 80 14.98 3.33 1.99
C ALA A 80 16.38 3.92 2.29
N ARG A 81 16.51 4.68 3.39
CA ARG A 81 17.80 5.21 3.85
C ARG A 81 18.75 4.12 4.31
N ASP A 82 18.24 3.15 5.09
CA ASP A 82 19.04 2.01 5.57
C ASP A 82 19.52 1.14 4.40
N LEU A 83 18.67 0.91 3.39
CA LEU A 83 18.95 0.03 2.27
C LEU A 83 19.72 0.70 1.11
N ALA A 84 19.86 2.02 1.12
CA ALA A 84 20.64 2.74 0.11
C ALA A 84 22.09 2.24 0.03
N ALA A 85 22.69 1.91 1.18
CA ALA A 85 24.06 1.40 1.26
C ALA A 85 24.26 0.04 0.55
N VAL A 86 23.18 -0.70 0.32
CA VAL A 86 23.20 -2.02 -0.36
C VAL A 86 22.50 -2.00 -1.71
N GLY A 87 22.16 -0.83 -2.26
CA GLY A 87 21.60 -0.69 -3.60
C GLY A 87 20.16 -1.22 -3.74
N VAL A 88 19.35 -1.21 -2.66
CA VAL A 88 17.95 -1.64 -2.70
C VAL A 88 17.03 -0.44 -2.51
N ARG A 89 16.15 -0.20 -3.48
CA ARG A 89 15.14 0.87 -3.45
C ARG A 89 13.86 0.40 -2.76
N VAL A 90 13.18 1.33 -2.09
CA VAL A 90 11.91 1.05 -1.39
C VAL A 90 10.89 2.12 -1.70
N ASN A 91 9.76 1.73 -2.29
CA ASN A 91 8.63 2.62 -2.53
C ASN A 91 7.37 2.03 -1.90
N THR A 92 6.36 2.85 -1.73
CA THR A 92 5.07 2.44 -1.20
C THR A 92 3.96 2.97 -2.11
N VAL A 93 3.06 2.10 -2.54
CA VAL A 93 1.84 2.52 -3.24
C VAL A 93 0.68 2.47 -2.24
N ALA A 94 -0.11 3.52 -2.22
CA ALA A 94 -1.32 3.66 -1.40
C ALA A 94 -2.56 3.70 -2.31
N PRO A 95 -3.15 2.54 -2.63
CA PRO A 95 -4.31 2.45 -3.49
C PRO A 95 -5.56 3.08 -2.85
N GLY A 96 -6.42 3.63 -3.69
CA GLY A 96 -7.80 3.93 -3.35
C GLY A 96 -8.71 2.71 -3.50
N LEU A 97 -9.84 2.90 -4.15
CA LEU A 97 -10.81 1.84 -4.44
C LEU A 97 -10.41 1.15 -5.75
N ILE A 98 -9.92 -0.08 -5.66
CA ILE A 98 -9.50 -0.88 -6.81
C ILE A 98 -10.45 -2.05 -6.99
N ASP A 99 -10.97 -2.25 -8.20
CA ASP A 99 -11.85 -3.37 -8.53
C ASP A 99 -11.09 -4.69 -8.47
N THR A 100 -11.39 -5.46 -7.45
CA THR A 100 -10.76 -6.75 -7.16
C THR A 100 -11.81 -7.74 -6.65
N PRO A 101 -11.54 -9.04 -6.61
CA PRO A 101 -12.46 -10.04 -6.08
C PRO A 101 -12.93 -9.80 -4.63
N ILE A 102 -12.31 -8.89 -3.89
CA ILE A 102 -12.73 -8.53 -2.53
C ILE A 102 -14.17 -7.98 -2.46
N TYR A 103 -14.64 -7.40 -3.56
CA TYR A 103 -16.02 -6.88 -3.66
C TYR A 103 -17.04 -7.94 -4.08
N GLY A 104 -16.57 -9.17 -4.39
CA GLY A 104 -17.42 -10.24 -4.94
C GLY A 104 -17.73 -10.04 -6.43
N GLU A 105 -18.69 -10.80 -6.92
CA GLU A 105 -19.15 -10.81 -8.31
C GLU A 105 -20.68 -10.75 -8.39
N GLY A 106 -21.20 -10.35 -9.56
CA GLY A 106 -22.62 -10.31 -9.86
C GLY A 106 -23.29 -8.95 -9.66
N PRO A 107 -24.57 -8.83 -9.98
CA PRO A 107 -25.28 -7.55 -10.09
C PRO A 107 -25.26 -6.68 -8.82
N GLU A 108 -25.32 -7.31 -7.65
CA GLU A 108 -25.27 -6.58 -6.37
C GLU A 108 -23.87 -5.98 -6.14
N SER A 109 -22.82 -6.75 -6.44
CA SER A 109 -21.43 -6.26 -6.39
C SER A 109 -21.22 -5.11 -7.39
N ASP A 110 -21.72 -5.25 -8.61
CA ASP A 110 -21.59 -4.22 -9.64
C ASP A 110 -22.30 -2.92 -9.23
N ALA A 111 -23.51 -3.02 -8.67
CA ALA A 111 -24.21 -1.86 -8.13
C ALA A 111 -23.46 -1.20 -6.96
N PHE A 112 -22.86 -1.99 -6.08
CA PHE A 112 -22.05 -1.50 -4.97
C PHE A 112 -20.78 -0.81 -5.46
N LYS A 113 -20.04 -1.40 -6.40
CA LYS A 113 -18.86 -0.79 -7.03
C LYS A 113 -19.21 0.52 -7.73
N ALA A 114 -20.33 0.55 -8.48
CA ALA A 114 -20.81 1.77 -9.12
C ALA A 114 -21.16 2.86 -8.09
N HIS A 115 -21.73 2.49 -6.94
CA HIS A 115 -21.98 3.41 -5.84
C HIS A 115 -20.68 3.97 -5.26
N LEU A 116 -19.72 3.13 -4.96
CA LEU A 116 -18.40 3.54 -4.45
C LEU A 116 -17.66 4.45 -5.44
N GLY A 117 -17.74 4.15 -6.74
CA GLY A 117 -17.13 4.95 -7.80
C GLY A 117 -17.58 6.41 -7.83
N LYS A 118 -18.78 6.73 -7.31
CA LYS A 118 -19.26 8.11 -7.21
C LYS A 118 -18.41 9.01 -6.30
N SER A 119 -17.72 8.41 -5.32
CA SER A 119 -16.85 9.12 -4.39
C SER A 119 -15.46 9.41 -4.98
N VAL A 120 -15.06 8.71 -6.04
CA VAL A 120 -13.81 8.97 -6.77
C VAL A 120 -13.93 10.31 -7.51
N LEU A 121 -12.87 11.13 -7.48
CA LEU A 121 -12.92 12.44 -8.09
C LEU A 121 -13.00 12.32 -9.63
N PHE A 122 -12.06 11.61 -10.23
CA PHE A 122 -12.03 11.26 -11.65
C PHE A 122 -11.00 10.14 -11.91
N PRO A 123 -11.34 9.15 -12.78
CA PRO A 123 -12.65 8.87 -13.38
C PRO A 123 -13.66 8.35 -12.33
N LYS A 124 -14.97 8.52 -12.60
CA LYS A 124 -16.05 8.15 -11.67
C LYS A 124 -16.30 6.62 -11.63
N ARG A 125 -15.26 5.86 -11.29
CA ARG A 125 -15.27 4.40 -11.17
C ARG A 125 -14.18 3.95 -10.20
N LEU A 126 -14.16 2.68 -9.87
CA LEU A 126 -13.01 2.05 -9.23
C LEU A 126 -11.84 1.99 -10.23
N GLY A 127 -10.62 2.03 -9.71
CA GLY A 127 -9.43 1.72 -10.50
C GLY A 127 -9.38 0.24 -10.86
N SER A 128 -8.74 -0.12 -11.96
CA SER A 128 -8.51 -1.53 -12.30
C SER A 128 -7.24 -2.07 -11.63
N ALA A 129 -7.15 -3.41 -11.54
CA ALA A 129 -5.95 -4.07 -11.05
C ALA A 129 -4.72 -3.76 -11.93
N GLU A 130 -4.93 -3.62 -13.25
CA GLU A 130 -3.88 -3.27 -14.20
C GLU A 130 -3.37 -1.84 -13.99
N GLU A 131 -4.26 -0.88 -13.70
CA GLU A 131 -3.86 0.50 -13.39
C GLU A 131 -2.98 0.55 -12.13
N LEU A 132 -3.30 -0.27 -11.12
CA LEU A 132 -2.46 -0.42 -9.94
C LEU A 132 -1.12 -1.09 -10.28
N ALA A 133 -1.15 -2.13 -11.10
CA ALA A 133 0.05 -2.86 -11.52
C ALA A 133 1.03 -1.96 -12.29
N PHE A 134 0.57 -1.03 -13.12
CA PHE A 134 1.42 -0.06 -13.79
C PHE A 134 2.24 0.78 -12.81
N ALA A 135 1.62 1.28 -11.73
CA ALA A 135 2.34 2.06 -10.72
C ALA A 135 3.38 1.20 -9.97
N VAL A 136 3.05 -0.07 -9.70
CA VAL A 136 4.00 -1.01 -9.06
C VAL A 136 5.16 -1.31 -9.98
N VAL A 137 4.91 -1.58 -11.26
CA VAL A 137 5.95 -1.84 -12.27
C VAL A 137 6.85 -0.62 -12.45
N ASP A 138 6.29 0.61 -12.48
CA ASP A 138 7.10 1.83 -12.58
C ASP A 138 8.01 1.98 -11.34
N CYS A 139 7.53 1.72 -10.13
CA CYS A 139 8.37 1.68 -8.93
C CYS A 139 9.53 0.68 -9.03
N ILE A 140 9.33 -0.44 -9.73
CA ILE A 140 10.35 -1.48 -9.91
C ILE A 140 11.35 -1.09 -11.01
N THR A 141 10.86 -0.61 -12.15
CA THR A 141 11.67 -0.42 -13.36
C THR A 141 12.33 0.94 -13.47
N ASN A 142 11.80 1.97 -12.80
CA ASN A 142 12.36 3.30 -12.79
C ASN A 142 13.47 3.41 -11.72
N PRO A 143 14.75 3.46 -12.09
CA PRO A 143 15.86 3.41 -11.15
C PRO A 143 15.95 4.68 -10.26
N TYR A 144 15.34 5.77 -10.70
CA TYR A 144 15.37 7.04 -9.95
C TYR A 144 14.22 7.18 -8.94
N MET A 145 13.25 6.24 -8.95
CA MET A 145 12.13 6.24 -8.01
C MET A 145 12.51 5.49 -6.73
N ASN A 146 12.70 6.23 -5.64
CA ASN A 146 13.07 5.68 -4.34
C ASN A 146 12.48 6.51 -3.19
N ALA A 147 12.15 5.85 -2.09
CA ALA A 147 11.62 6.44 -0.85
C ALA A 147 10.27 7.17 -1.00
N GLU A 148 9.52 6.92 -2.08
CA GLU A 148 8.28 7.64 -2.36
C GLU A 148 7.04 6.88 -1.88
N VAL A 149 6.01 7.64 -1.54
CA VAL A 149 4.67 7.13 -1.23
C VAL A 149 3.67 7.67 -2.25
N ILE A 150 3.24 6.80 -3.16
CA ILE A 150 2.37 7.16 -4.28
C ILE A 150 0.92 6.84 -3.93
N ARG A 151 0.06 7.85 -3.80
CA ARG A 151 -1.38 7.66 -3.74
C ARG A 151 -1.92 7.42 -5.15
N LEU A 152 -2.45 6.22 -5.41
CA LEU A 152 -3.13 5.87 -6.66
C LEU A 152 -4.60 5.63 -6.36
N ASP A 153 -5.40 6.69 -6.37
CA ASP A 153 -6.73 6.68 -5.78
C ASP A 153 -7.80 7.47 -6.55
N GLY A 154 -7.49 7.91 -7.79
CA GLY A 154 -8.42 8.71 -8.60
C GLY A 154 -8.83 10.04 -7.93
N GLY A 155 -8.03 10.52 -6.99
CA GLY A 155 -8.29 11.75 -6.23
C GLY A 155 -9.31 11.60 -5.11
N ILE A 156 -9.68 10.37 -4.72
CA ILE A 156 -10.63 10.15 -3.61
C ILE A 156 -10.07 10.73 -2.31
N ARG A 157 -10.96 11.33 -1.53
CA ARG A 157 -10.79 11.59 -0.12
C ARG A 157 -11.95 10.92 0.58
N MET A 158 -11.63 9.87 1.34
CA MET A 158 -12.69 9.02 1.91
C MET A 158 -13.49 9.82 2.95
N PRO A 159 -14.83 9.85 2.83
CA PRO A 159 -15.67 10.46 3.85
C PRO A 159 -15.61 9.66 5.15
N PRO A 160 -16.07 10.22 6.29
CA PRO A 160 -16.08 9.49 7.56
C PRO A 160 -16.87 8.17 7.53
N LYS A 161 -17.86 8.09 6.63
CA LYS A 161 -18.69 6.90 6.34
C LYS A 161 -18.89 6.74 4.84
#